data_6d75c54e6c9f5521a3c3213c0a291b8a
#
_entry.id   6d75c54e6c9f5521a3c3213c0a291b8a
#
_cell.length_a   1.000
_cell.length_b   1.000
_cell.length_c   1.000
_cell.angle_alpha   90.00
_cell.angle_beta   90.00
_cell.angle_gamma   90.00
#
_symmetry.space_group_name_H-M   'P 1'
#
loop_
_entity.id
_entity.type
_entity.pdbx_description
1 polymer ?
#
loop_
_entity_poly.entity_id
_entity_poly.type
_entity_poly.pdbx_seq_one_letter_code
_entity_poly.pdbx_strand_id
1 'polypeptide(L)'
;MRIRRQEGYLLQKIGNTHYLLPYGQKIADQQRGMELNETARILWEALETPKTMEELQQKMIRCYEVPEEEQEELKKDIQAFVQELLAFGAVRRELGSPDGTCAGELKIAGISIAVYGKEGCIPKQFASFEKKRGKEEATEKTEGEAAKKTGEKEVEETVIKTENRQDAADLTLELIEHVPESHQNGNILIRNKDLTVCAWEEGYVLWFPALKNIYEIWMKADGSFACIYYRLPMTEEEQDSLFLAIRPVFLFLAQKKGMFVLHSASLLYLEKAWLFSGPSGMGKST
;
A
#
# COMPACT_ATOMS: atom_id res chain seq x y z
N MET A 1 -1.32 5.59 3.75
CA MET A 1 -0.21 5.23 4.70
C MET A 1 -0.41 5.97 6.00
N ARG A 2 -0.33 5.28 7.16
CA ARG A 2 -0.54 5.90 8.47
C ARG A 2 0.78 6.31 9.11
N ILE A 3 0.74 7.36 9.91
CA ILE A 3 1.84 7.85 10.74
C ILE A 3 1.50 7.54 12.20
N ARG A 4 2.47 7.05 12.96
CA ARG A 4 2.33 6.79 14.40
C ARG A 4 3.55 7.29 15.16
N ARG A 5 3.37 7.57 16.45
CA ARG A 5 4.49 7.90 17.34
C ARG A 5 5.47 6.73 17.46
N GLN A 6 6.74 7.06 17.55
CA GLN A 6 7.74 6.12 18.07
C GLN A 6 7.84 6.20 19.59
N GLU A 7 8.13 5.07 20.20
CA GLU A 7 8.47 5.03 21.62
C GLU A 7 9.78 5.77 21.89
N GLY A 8 9.94 6.28 23.09
CA GLY A 8 11.16 6.95 23.51
C GLY A 8 11.09 8.47 23.48
N TYR A 9 9.92 9.06 23.21
CA TYR A 9 9.69 10.50 23.31
C TYR A 9 8.47 10.80 24.17
N LEU A 10 8.54 11.81 25.01
CA LEU A 10 7.45 12.30 25.81
C LEU A 10 7.24 13.80 25.57
N LEU A 11 5.99 14.22 25.62
CA LEU A 11 5.61 15.63 25.55
C LEU A 11 5.69 16.22 26.96
N GLN A 12 6.49 17.24 27.15
CA GLN A 12 6.67 17.93 28.41
C GLN A 12 6.52 19.44 28.25
N LYS A 13 5.76 20.07 29.13
CA LYS A 13 5.66 21.53 29.19
C LYS A 13 6.73 22.06 30.15
N ILE A 14 7.59 22.98 29.66
CA ILE A 14 8.60 23.68 30.46
C ILE A 14 8.36 25.18 30.29
N GLY A 15 7.96 25.83 31.36
CA GLY A 15 7.50 27.21 31.28
C GLY A 15 6.25 27.34 30.41
N ASN A 16 6.35 28.13 29.35
CA ASN A 16 5.24 28.34 28.38
C ASN A 16 5.41 27.52 27.10
N THR A 17 6.46 26.75 26.98
CA THR A 17 6.83 26.03 25.77
C THR A 17 6.65 24.52 25.95
N HIS A 18 6.21 23.83 24.89
CA HIS A 18 6.12 22.37 24.83
C HIS A 18 7.35 21.80 24.15
N TYR A 19 7.84 20.68 24.68
CA TYR A 19 9.01 19.97 24.16
C TYR A 19 8.71 18.50 24.01
N LEU A 20 9.18 17.90 22.90
CA LEU A 20 9.37 16.46 22.80
C LEU A 20 10.75 16.14 23.36
N LEU A 21 10.75 15.43 24.48
CA LEU A 21 11.99 15.04 25.15
C LEU A 21 12.23 13.54 24.98
N PRO A 22 13.47 13.14 24.60
CA PRO A 22 13.81 11.73 24.54
C PRO A 22 13.86 11.12 25.95
N TYR A 23 13.50 9.84 26.06
CA TYR A 23 13.67 9.06 27.28
C TYR A 23 14.17 7.64 26.98
N GLY A 24 14.62 6.92 27.99
CA GLY A 24 15.13 5.56 27.86
C GLY A 24 16.32 5.47 26.90
N GLN A 25 16.28 4.54 25.96
CA GLN A 25 17.36 4.28 24.99
C GLN A 25 17.66 5.51 24.12
N LYS A 26 16.67 6.35 23.81
CA LYS A 26 16.86 7.57 23.00
C LYS A 26 17.82 8.58 23.65
N ILE A 27 17.90 8.62 24.98
CA ILE A 27 18.91 9.42 25.69
C ILE A 27 20.31 8.83 25.49
N ALA A 28 20.45 7.51 25.58
CA ALA A 28 21.72 6.83 25.36
C ALA A 28 22.22 7.01 23.91
N ASP A 29 21.30 7.06 22.95
CA ASP A 29 21.57 7.35 21.53
C ASP A 29 21.84 8.84 21.25
N GLN A 30 21.96 9.67 22.29
CA GLN A 30 22.24 11.11 22.22
C GLN A 30 21.20 11.91 21.41
N GLN A 31 19.96 11.45 21.38
CA GLN A 31 18.87 12.19 20.71
C GLN A 31 18.60 13.49 21.47
N ARG A 32 18.25 14.54 20.71
CA ARG A 32 17.95 15.87 21.26
C ARG A 32 16.45 16.01 21.49
N GLY A 33 16.04 17.00 22.29
CA GLY A 33 14.67 17.44 22.40
C GLY A 33 14.28 18.33 21.21
N MET A 34 13.00 18.38 20.90
CA MET A 34 12.40 19.25 19.88
C MET A 34 11.38 20.18 20.54
N GLU A 35 11.44 21.45 20.24
CA GLU A 35 10.44 22.42 20.66
C GLU A 35 9.19 22.33 19.77
N LEU A 36 8.01 22.34 20.38
CA LEU A 36 6.74 22.32 19.66
C LEU A 36 5.95 23.62 19.92
N ASN A 37 5.49 24.24 18.85
CA ASN A 37 4.44 25.26 18.95
C ASN A 37 3.08 24.60 19.23
N GLU A 38 2.04 25.38 19.42
CA GLU A 38 0.70 24.87 19.77
C GLU A 38 0.11 23.95 18.70
N THR A 39 0.27 24.30 17.42
CA THR A 39 -0.17 23.50 16.27
C THR A 39 0.55 22.15 16.22
N ALA A 40 1.86 22.16 16.37
CA ALA A 40 2.70 20.96 16.42
C ALA A 40 2.35 20.07 17.61
N ARG A 41 2.04 20.65 18.77
CA ARG A 41 1.55 19.91 19.94
C ARG A 41 0.24 19.16 19.64
N ILE A 42 -0.74 19.83 19.04
CA ILE A 42 -2.04 19.22 18.70
C ILE A 42 -1.85 18.08 17.69
N LEU A 43 -0.99 18.26 16.70
CA LEU A 43 -0.66 17.20 15.73
C LEU A 43 0.04 16.03 16.42
N TRP A 44 1.00 16.32 17.31
CA TRP A 44 1.66 15.27 18.08
C TRP A 44 0.66 14.49 18.95
N GLU A 45 -0.23 15.16 19.65
CA GLU A 45 -1.27 14.50 20.46
C GLU A 45 -2.21 13.65 19.59
N ALA A 46 -2.52 14.11 18.37
CA ALA A 46 -3.34 13.36 17.43
C ALA A 46 -2.71 12.01 17.03
N LEU A 47 -1.38 11.96 16.98
CA LEU A 47 -0.61 10.78 16.60
C LEU A 47 -0.49 9.73 17.73
N GLU A 48 -1.18 9.88 18.84
CA GLU A 48 -1.30 8.83 19.87
C GLU A 48 -1.87 7.54 19.30
N THR A 49 -2.76 7.66 18.31
CA THR A 49 -3.19 6.56 17.45
C THR A 49 -2.71 6.80 16.03
N PRO A 50 -2.44 5.73 15.25
CA PRO A 50 -2.02 5.88 13.85
C PRO A 50 -3.00 6.72 13.05
N LYS A 51 -2.50 7.74 12.32
CA LYS A 51 -3.29 8.69 11.52
C LYS A 51 -2.79 8.79 10.09
N THR A 52 -3.72 8.98 9.14
CA THR A 52 -3.38 9.40 7.78
C THR A 52 -3.14 10.90 7.73
N MET A 53 -2.55 11.38 6.63
CA MET A 53 -2.37 12.83 6.42
C MET A 53 -3.71 13.57 6.36
N GLU A 54 -4.71 12.95 5.73
CA GLU A 54 -6.06 13.48 5.62
C GLU A 54 -6.75 13.59 7.00
N GLU A 55 -6.60 12.56 7.84
CA GLU A 55 -7.14 12.59 9.23
C GLU A 55 -6.49 13.70 10.06
N LEU A 56 -5.18 13.94 9.89
CA LEU A 56 -4.47 15.04 10.55
C LEU A 56 -4.96 16.39 10.05
N GLN A 57 -5.10 16.56 8.72
CA GLN A 57 -5.62 17.77 8.11
C GLN A 57 -7.05 18.07 8.60
N GLN A 58 -7.94 17.09 8.57
CA GLN A 58 -9.31 17.24 9.05
C GLN A 58 -9.39 17.62 10.53
N LYS A 59 -8.49 17.08 11.36
CA LYS A 59 -8.40 17.48 12.76
C LYS A 59 -8.03 18.95 12.89
N MET A 60 -7.04 19.43 12.14
CA MET A 60 -6.58 20.83 12.19
C MET A 60 -7.64 21.80 11.66
N ILE A 61 -8.32 21.44 10.56
CA ILE A 61 -9.44 22.22 10.02
C ILE A 61 -10.52 22.43 11.09
N ARG A 62 -10.88 21.38 11.82
CA ARG A 62 -11.87 21.46 12.90
C ARG A 62 -11.39 22.23 14.11
N CYS A 63 -10.11 22.14 14.48
CA CYS A 63 -9.56 22.82 15.64
C CYS A 63 -9.43 24.33 15.44
N TYR A 64 -9.16 24.78 14.20
CA TYR A 64 -8.89 26.18 13.87
C TYR A 64 -9.94 26.81 12.94
N GLU A 65 -11.00 26.06 12.59
CA GLU A 65 -12.07 26.51 11.67
C GLU A 65 -11.49 27.08 10.36
N VAL A 66 -10.48 26.37 9.78
CA VAL A 66 -9.70 26.87 8.64
C VAL A 66 -10.58 26.97 7.39
N PRO A 67 -10.63 28.18 6.73
CA PRO A 67 -11.38 28.37 5.49
C PRO A 67 -10.88 27.49 4.34
N GLU A 68 -11.76 27.18 3.37
CA GLU A 68 -11.40 26.31 2.23
C GLU A 68 -10.17 26.84 1.45
N GLU A 69 -10.03 28.15 1.32
CA GLU A 69 -8.95 28.82 0.61
C GLU A 69 -7.56 28.57 1.23
N GLU A 70 -7.50 28.32 2.54
CA GLU A 70 -6.26 28.11 3.30
C GLU A 70 -5.94 26.62 3.52
N GLN A 71 -6.83 25.70 3.15
CA GLN A 71 -6.67 24.27 3.45
C GLN A 71 -5.50 23.62 2.69
N GLU A 72 -5.17 24.11 1.49
CA GLU A 72 -4.00 23.61 0.74
C GLU A 72 -2.67 24.06 1.36
N GLU A 73 -2.62 25.25 1.93
CA GLU A 73 -1.44 25.74 2.67
C GLU A 73 -1.28 24.96 3.96
N LEU A 74 -2.36 24.82 4.73
CA LEU A 74 -2.39 23.96 5.93
C LEU A 74 -1.90 22.54 5.64
N LYS A 75 -2.30 21.95 4.53
CA LYS A 75 -1.85 20.62 4.13
C LYS A 75 -0.33 20.55 3.94
N LYS A 76 0.26 21.55 3.30
CA LYS A 76 1.71 21.65 3.12
C LYS A 76 2.45 21.79 4.45
N ASP A 77 1.90 22.60 5.36
CA ASP A 77 2.49 22.80 6.69
C ASP A 77 2.45 21.53 7.53
N ILE A 78 1.33 20.78 7.48
CA ILE A 78 1.21 19.47 8.14
C ILE A 78 2.20 18.46 7.55
N GLN A 79 2.34 18.45 6.22
CA GLN A 79 3.31 17.59 5.55
C GLN A 79 4.73 17.92 5.98
N ALA A 80 5.11 19.18 5.97
CA ALA A 80 6.43 19.63 6.40
C ALA A 80 6.73 19.22 7.85
N PHE A 81 5.77 19.44 8.76
CA PHE A 81 5.93 19.07 10.16
C PHE A 81 6.03 17.54 10.36
N VAL A 82 5.21 16.75 9.69
CA VAL A 82 5.31 15.29 9.75
C VAL A 82 6.66 14.81 9.22
N GLN A 83 7.18 15.44 8.17
CA GLN A 83 8.51 15.18 7.65
C GLN A 83 9.61 15.49 8.67
N GLU A 84 9.49 16.63 9.36
CA GLU A 84 10.41 16.98 10.44
C GLU A 84 10.39 15.95 11.57
N LEU A 85 9.20 15.49 11.98
CA LEU A 85 9.06 14.44 13.00
C LEU A 85 9.65 13.08 12.54
N LEU A 86 9.50 12.72 11.25
CA LEU A 86 10.10 11.52 10.65
C LEU A 86 11.62 11.62 10.65
N ALA A 87 12.18 12.73 10.18
CA ALA A 87 13.62 12.99 10.18
C ALA A 87 14.20 13.03 11.60
N PHE A 88 13.45 13.56 12.55
CA PHE A 88 13.78 13.57 13.98
C PHE A 88 13.70 12.17 14.62
N GLY A 89 12.98 11.21 14.00
CA GLY A 89 12.77 9.87 14.51
C GLY A 89 11.75 9.77 15.65
N ALA A 90 10.87 10.79 15.79
CA ALA A 90 9.79 10.79 16.78
C ALA A 90 8.54 10.06 16.30
N VAL A 91 8.35 9.95 14.99
CA VAL A 91 7.26 9.19 14.37
C VAL A 91 7.79 8.21 13.34
N ARG A 92 6.98 7.24 13.00
CA ARG A 92 7.25 6.29 11.91
C ARG A 92 6.04 6.12 11.02
N ARG A 93 6.28 5.66 9.80
CA ARG A 93 5.22 5.24 8.89
C ARG A 93 4.82 3.81 9.21
N GLU A 94 3.53 3.53 9.14
CA GLU A 94 2.97 2.20 9.37
C GLU A 94 2.44 1.66 8.04
N LEU A 95 3.01 0.55 7.60
CA LEU A 95 2.54 -0.14 6.41
C LEU A 95 1.29 -0.99 6.73
N GLY A 96 0.30 -1.00 5.85
CA GLY A 96 -0.83 -1.93 5.96
C GLY A 96 -2.21 -1.32 5.82
N SER A 97 -2.31 0.02 5.72
CA SER A 97 -3.58 0.69 5.40
C SER A 97 -3.34 1.68 4.26
N PRO A 98 -3.93 1.47 3.09
CA PRO A 98 -3.80 2.40 1.97
C PRO A 98 -4.58 3.70 2.27
N ASP A 99 -4.04 4.84 1.81
CA ASP A 99 -4.68 6.15 1.91
C ASP A 99 -5.47 6.52 0.64
N GLY A 100 -5.19 5.83 -0.47
CA GLY A 100 -5.82 6.08 -1.76
C GLY A 100 -7.19 5.43 -1.91
N THR A 101 -7.88 5.77 -3.00
CA THR A 101 -9.08 5.05 -3.45
C THR A 101 -8.69 3.74 -4.12
N CYS A 102 -9.55 2.71 -4.01
CA CYS A 102 -9.34 1.46 -4.73
C CYS A 102 -9.47 1.72 -6.24
N ALA A 103 -8.36 1.65 -6.96
CA ALA A 103 -8.27 1.81 -8.40
C ALA A 103 -8.74 0.56 -9.16
N GLY A 104 -8.58 -0.63 -8.56
CA GLY A 104 -9.01 -1.89 -9.14
C GLY A 104 -8.53 -3.11 -8.37
N GLU A 105 -9.01 -4.27 -8.81
CA GLU A 105 -8.61 -5.57 -8.29
C GLU A 105 -8.02 -6.42 -9.42
N LEU A 106 -6.91 -7.11 -9.13
CA LEU A 106 -6.26 -8.03 -10.05
C LEU A 106 -6.31 -9.44 -9.47
N LYS A 107 -6.39 -10.44 -10.35
CA LYS A 107 -6.25 -11.84 -9.97
C LYS A 107 -5.20 -12.51 -10.86
N ILE A 108 -4.07 -12.87 -10.27
CA ILE A 108 -2.92 -13.45 -10.98
C ILE A 108 -2.55 -14.77 -10.32
N ALA A 109 -2.64 -15.87 -11.06
CA ALA A 109 -2.29 -17.22 -10.57
C ALA A 109 -2.98 -17.56 -9.22
N GLY A 110 -4.24 -17.14 -9.03
CA GLY A 110 -4.99 -17.37 -7.80
C GLY A 110 -4.73 -16.35 -6.68
N ILE A 111 -3.72 -15.51 -6.79
CA ILE A 111 -3.44 -14.42 -5.85
C ILE A 111 -4.34 -13.23 -6.19
N SER A 112 -5.07 -12.72 -5.19
CA SER A 112 -5.88 -11.50 -5.27
C SER A 112 -5.07 -10.27 -4.85
N ILE A 113 -5.13 -9.21 -5.67
CA ILE A 113 -4.39 -7.97 -5.42
C ILE A 113 -5.38 -6.82 -5.47
N ALA A 114 -5.52 -6.07 -4.38
CA ALA A 114 -6.24 -4.80 -4.36
C ALA A 114 -5.27 -3.66 -4.63
N VAL A 115 -5.50 -2.90 -5.70
CA VAL A 115 -4.65 -1.77 -6.09
C VAL A 115 -5.32 -0.47 -5.68
N TYR A 116 -4.58 0.35 -4.95
CA TYR A 116 -5.00 1.67 -4.47
C TYR A 116 -4.15 2.75 -5.14
N GLY A 117 -4.77 3.88 -5.46
CA GLY A 117 -4.08 5.00 -6.10
C GLY A 117 -5.06 5.84 -6.93
N LYS A 118 -4.52 6.66 -7.83
CA LYS A 118 -5.33 7.47 -8.75
C LYS A 118 -6.02 6.57 -9.78
N GLU A 119 -7.17 7.01 -10.28
CA GLU A 119 -7.86 6.34 -11.38
C GLU A 119 -6.93 6.19 -12.59
N GLY A 120 -6.92 5.00 -13.20
CA GLY A 120 -6.07 4.69 -14.34
C GLY A 120 -4.58 4.45 -14.01
N CYS A 121 -4.21 4.35 -12.74
CA CYS A 121 -2.81 4.07 -12.33
C CYS A 121 -2.36 2.63 -12.61
N ILE A 122 -3.29 1.70 -12.88
CA ILE A 122 -2.95 0.30 -13.16
C ILE A 122 -2.33 0.21 -14.56
N PRO A 123 -1.10 -0.33 -14.69
CA PRO A 123 -0.45 -0.50 -16.00
C PRO A 123 -1.29 -1.37 -16.94
N LYS A 124 -1.35 -1.00 -18.23
CA LYS A 124 -2.12 -1.72 -19.27
C LYS A 124 -1.75 -3.20 -19.38
N GLN A 125 -0.54 -3.58 -19.03
CA GLN A 125 -0.06 -4.97 -19.02
C GLN A 125 -0.85 -5.87 -18.05
N PHE A 126 -1.54 -5.28 -17.07
CA PHE A 126 -2.40 -6.01 -16.14
C PHE A 126 -3.86 -6.11 -16.59
N ALA A 127 -4.26 -5.51 -17.71
CA ALA A 127 -5.65 -5.45 -18.16
C ALA A 127 -6.32 -6.84 -18.28
N SER A 128 -5.55 -7.89 -18.66
CA SER A 128 -6.05 -9.27 -18.74
C SER A 128 -6.28 -9.92 -17.38
N PHE A 129 -5.78 -9.33 -16.31
CA PHE A 129 -5.86 -9.83 -14.93
C PHE A 129 -6.86 -9.04 -14.08
N GLU A 130 -7.41 -7.95 -14.63
CA GLU A 130 -8.40 -7.15 -13.93
C GLU A 130 -9.70 -7.94 -13.73
N LYS A 131 -10.15 -7.98 -12.48
CA LYS A 131 -11.46 -8.52 -12.14
C LYS A 131 -12.52 -7.55 -12.65
N LYS A 132 -13.29 -7.94 -13.68
CA LYS A 132 -14.40 -7.14 -14.15
C LYS A 132 -15.37 -6.92 -12.98
N ARG A 133 -15.58 -5.67 -12.57
CA ARG A 133 -16.67 -5.30 -11.65
C ARG A 133 -17.96 -5.80 -12.30
N GLY A 134 -18.57 -6.85 -11.76
CA GLY A 134 -19.83 -7.37 -12.25
C GLY A 134 -20.84 -6.24 -12.28
N LYS A 135 -21.37 -5.92 -13.46
CA LYS A 135 -22.71 -5.35 -13.54
C LYS A 135 -23.57 -6.40 -12.86
N GLU A 136 -24.32 -6.01 -11.83
CA GLU A 136 -25.40 -6.83 -11.30
C GLU A 136 -26.22 -7.29 -12.50
N GLU A 137 -26.15 -8.56 -12.85
CA GLU A 137 -27.07 -9.17 -13.79
C GLU A 137 -28.43 -9.10 -13.11
N ALA A 138 -29.23 -8.12 -13.53
CA ALA A 138 -30.64 -8.13 -13.31
C ALA A 138 -31.15 -9.37 -14.04
N THR A 139 -31.34 -10.44 -13.27
CA THR A 139 -32.03 -11.63 -13.75
C THR A 139 -33.42 -11.24 -14.14
N GLU A 140 -33.67 -11.10 -15.46
CA GLU A 140 -34.99 -11.12 -16.04
C GLU A 140 -35.64 -12.44 -15.61
N LYS A 141 -36.64 -12.30 -14.75
CA LYS A 141 -37.58 -13.39 -14.45
C LYS A 141 -38.42 -13.61 -15.67
N THR A 142 -38.09 -14.64 -16.44
CA THR A 142 -39.03 -15.23 -17.41
C THR A 142 -40.04 -16.06 -16.62
N GLU A 143 -41.29 -15.61 -16.62
CA GLU A 143 -42.45 -16.37 -16.17
C GLU A 143 -42.63 -17.59 -17.04
N GLY A 144 -42.78 -18.74 -16.42
CA GLY A 144 -43.14 -20.00 -17.10
C GLY A 144 -43.84 -20.95 -16.12
N GLU A 145 -45.13 -21.08 -16.33
CA GLU A 145 -46.18 -21.76 -15.62
C GLU A 145 -45.92 -23.15 -15.00
N ALA A 146 -46.52 -23.31 -13.83
CA ALA A 146 -47.36 -24.43 -13.34
C ALA A 146 -46.82 -25.87 -13.28
N ALA A 147 -46.76 -26.42 -12.09
CA ALA A 147 -47.58 -27.59 -11.67
C ALA A 147 -47.45 -27.94 -10.19
N LYS A 148 -48.59 -28.20 -9.59
CA LYS A 148 -48.91 -28.63 -8.21
C LYS A 148 -48.18 -29.90 -7.74
N LYS A 149 -47.77 -30.01 -6.44
CA LYS A 149 -48.46 -30.82 -5.39
C LYS A 149 -47.59 -30.98 -4.13
N THR A 150 -48.21 -30.61 -3.02
CA THR A 150 -48.29 -31.24 -1.69
C THR A 150 -47.05 -31.87 -1.02
N GLY A 151 -46.84 -31.41 0.23
CA GLY A 151 -46.12 -32.17 1.28
C GLY A 151 -45.55 -31.27 2.37
N GLU A 152 -46.32 -31.06 3.45
CA GLU A 152 -45.87 -30.40 4.67
C GLU A 152 -44.66 -31.10 5.31
N LYS A 153 -43.62 -30.33 5.67
CA LYS A 153 -42.86 -30.52 6.92
C LYS A 153 -42.10 -29.23 7.23
N GLU A 154 -42.48 -28.62 8.31
CA GLU A 154 -41.74 -27.55 8.98
C GLU A 154 -40.30 -28.05 9.25
N VAL A 155 -39.34 -27.32 8.72
CA VAL A 155 -37.94 -27.35 9.17
C VAL A 155 -37.57 -25.91 9.42
N GLU A 156 -37.29 -25.58 10.67
CA GLU A 156 -36.75 -24.30 11.11
C GLU A 156 -35.52 -23.95 10.25
N GLU A 157 -35.68 -23.01 9.36
CA GLU A 157 -34.58 -22.34 8.68
C GLU A 157 -33.82 -21.48 9.68
N THR A 158 -32.78 -22.02 10.24
CA THR A 158 -31.72 -21.23 10.86
C THR A 158 -31.10 -20.35 9.78
N VAL A 159 -31.56 -19.11 9.70
CA VAL A 159 -30.95 -18.08 8.84
C VAL A 159 -29.54 -17.84 9.35
N ILE A 160 -28.57 -18.58 8.81
CA ILE A 160 -27.16 -18.23 8.92
C ILE A 160 -27.01 -16.93 8.13
N LYS A 161 -26.96 -15.81 8.85
CA LYS A 161 -26.44 -14.56 8.30
C LYS A 161 -25.03 -14.84 7.83
N THR A 162 -24.86 -15.10 6.55
CA THR A 162 -23.57 -14.99 5.88
C THR A 162 -23.21 -13.53 5.91
N GLU A 163 -22.51 -13.11 6.95
CA GLU A 163 -21.76 -11.85 6.93
C GLU A 163 -20.88 -11.90 5.71
N ASN A 164 -21.08 -10.96 4.80
CA ASN A 164 -20.19 -10.67 3.68
C ASN A 164 -18.79 -10.36 4.24
N ARG A 165 -18.01 -11.39 4.52
CA ARG A 165 -16.56 -11.28 4.54
C ARG A 165 -16.18 -11.01 3.09
N GLN A 166 -16.01 -9.75 2.73
CA GLN A 166 -15.14 -9.40 1.62
C GLN A 166 -13.81 -10.09 1.92
N ASP A 167 -13.50 -11.15 1.18
CA ASP A 167 -12.23 -11.85 1.31
C ASP A 167 -11.14 -10.81 1.16
N ALA A 168 -10.38 -10.58 2.25
CA ALA A 168 -9.29 -9.61 2.22
C ALA A 168 -8.32 -10.01 1.12
N ALA A 169 -7.90 -9.04 0.28
CA ALA A 169 -6.93 -9.29 -0.78
C ALA A 169 -5.63 -9.87 -0.20
N ASP A 170 -5.01 -10.79 -0.93
CA ASP A 170 -3.73 -11.38 -0.55
C ASP A 170 -2.60 -10.35 -0.53
N LEU A 171 -2.68 -9.34 -1.41
CA LEU A 171 -1.78 -8.20 -1.48
C LEU A 171 -2.60 -6.92 -1.61
N THR A 172 -2.35 -5.98 -0.73
CA THR A 172 -2.74 -4.58 -0.89
C THR A 172 -1.55 -3.81 -1.47
N LEU A 173 -1.72 -3.29 -2.69
CA LEU A 173 -0.71 -2.52 -3.39
C LEU A 173 -1.15 -1.07 -3.49
N GLU A 174 -0.38 -0.14 -2.93
CA GLU A 174 -0.64 1.28 -3.00
C GLU A 174 0.36 1.96 -3.93
N LEU A 175 -0.15 2.72 -4.91
CA LEU A 175 0.63 3.48 -5.87
C LEU A 175 0.59 4.96 -5.49
N ILE A 176 1.72 5.52 -5.08
CA ILE A 176 1.81 6.85 -4.49
C ILE A 176 2.65 7.76 -5.39
N GLU A 177 2.02 8.80 -5.93
CA GLU A 177 2.70 9.86 -6.66
C GLU A 177 3.33 10.86 -5.69
N HIS A 178 4.48 10.51 -5.16
CA HIS A 178 5.22 11.37 -4.23
C HIS A 178 6.69 10.95 -4.16
N VAL A 179 7.57 11.91 -3.86
CA VAL A 179 8.97 11.62 -3.52
C VAL A 179 9.00 11.19 -2.04
N PRO A 180 9.39 9.96 -1.75
CA PRO A 180 9.51 9.54 -0.36
C PRO A 180 10.70 10.19 0.31
N GLU A 181 10.69 10.26 1.63
CA GLU A 181 11.91 10.54 2.37
C GLU A 181 12.86 9.35 2.27
N SER A 182 14.10 9.61 1.88
CA SER A 182 15.08 8.56 1.68
C SER A 182 15.41 7.85 3.00
N HIS A 183 15.22 6.55 3.06
CA HIS A 183 15.59 5.71 4.20
C HIS A 183 16.95 5.06 3.96
N GLN A 184 18.00 5.86 3.94
CA GLN A 184 19.37 5.36 3.69
C GLN A 184 19.98 4.53 4.84
N ASN A 185 19.32 4.43 5.98
CA ASN A 185 19.87 3.83 7.21
C ASN A 185 19.49 2.36 7.46
N GLY A 186 18.89 1.68 6.49
CA GLY A 186 18.54 0.27 6.62
C GLY A 186 19.75 -0.66 6.41
N ASN A 187 19.69 -1.86 7.01
CA ASN A 187 20.66 -2.91 6.75
C ASN A 187 20.53 -3.43 5.32
N ILE A 188 21.55 -3.23 4.48
CA ILE A 188 21.54 -3.66 3.07
C ILE A 188 21.64 -5.19 3.01
N LEU A 189 20.61 -5.83 2.48
CA LEU A 189 20.55 -7.28 2.25
C LEU A 189 21.07 -7.67 0.88
N ILE A 190 20.72 -6.89 -0.15
CA ILE A 190 21.09 -7.13 -1.54
C ILE A 190 21.50 -5.80 -2.17
N ARG A 191 22.60 -5.80 -2.88
CA ARG A 191 23.01 -4.67 -3.73
C ARG A 191 23.65 -5.19 -5.00
N ASN A 192 23.06 -4.88 -6.13
CA ASN A 192 23.62 -5.11 -7.46
C ASN A 192 23.29 -3.92 -8.37
N LYS A 193 23.60 -4.03 -9.66
CA LYS A 193 23.38 -2.94 -10.62
C LYS A 193 21.89 -2.62 -10.89
N ASP A 194 20.98 -3.59 -10.66
CA ASP A 194 19.57 -3.50 -11.01
C ASP A 194 18.68 -3.26 -9.80
N LEU A 195 19.10 -3.69 -8.60
CA LEU A 195 18.29 -3.68 -7.40
C LEU A 195 19.14 -3.51 -6.14
N THR A 196 18.66 -2.67 -5.24
CA THR A 196 19.11 -2.62 -3.85
C THR A 196 17.93 -2.94 -2.94
N VAL A 197 18.13 -3.84 -1.97
CA VAL A 197 17.15 -4.20 -0.95
C VAL A 197 17.74 -3.93 0.42
N CYS A 198 17.03 -3.18 1.22
CA CYS A 198 17.37 -2.96 2.64
C CYS A 198 16.29 -3.57 3.53
N ALA A 199 16.72 -4.16 4.63
CA ALA A 199 15.81 -4.50 5.71
C ALA A 199 15.40 -3.21 6.43
N TRP A 200 14.13 -3.13 6.75
CA TRP A 200 13.53 -2.06 7.53
C TRP A 200 12.57 -2.69 8.55
N GLU A 201 12.33 -2.02 9.69
CA GLU A 201 11.65 -2.57 10.89
C GLU A 201 10.55 -3.62 10.65
N GLU A 202 9.61 -3.35 9.74
CA GLU A 202 8.45 -4.21 9.46
C GLU A 202 8.55 -4.92 8.10
N GLY A 203 9.66 -4.75 7.36
CA GLY A 203 9.77 -5.30 6.01
C GLY A 203 11.02 -4.90 5.26
N TYR A 204 10.82 -4.47 4.01
CA TYR A 204 11.89 -4.20 3.08
C TYR A 204 11.65 -2.90 2.32
N VAL A 205 12.74 -2.20 2.00
CA VAL A 205 12.76 -1.09 1.06
C VAL A 205 13.60 -1.48 -0.15
N LEU A 206 13.05 -1.30 -1.34
CA LEU A 206 13.67 -1.66 -2.60
C LEU A 206 13.91 -0.42 -3.45
N TRP A 207 15.10 -0.29 -4.05
CA TRP A 207 15.44 0.73 -5.03
C TRP A 207 15.87 0.09 -6.35
N PHE A 208 15.44 0.70 -7.43
CA PHE A 208 15.77 0.27 -8.80
C PHE A 208 16.53 1.38 -9.53
N PRO A 209 17.86 1.35 -9.56
CA PRO A 209 18.65 2.41 -10.20
C PRO A 209 18.31 2.66 -11.68
N ALA A 210 17.84 1.64 -12.37
CA ALA A 210 17.46 1.71 -13.79
C ALA A 210 16.06 2.30 -14.03
N LEU A 211 15.17 2.31 -13.03
CA LEU A 211 13.80 2.81 -13.16
C LEU A 211 13.71 4.25 -12.68
N LYS A 212 14.03 5.20 -13.53
CA LYS A 212 14.21 6.62 -13.18
C LYS A 212 12.96 7.31 -12.60
N ASN A 213 11.78 6.81 -12.91
CA ASN A 213 10.50 7.34 -12.43
C ASN A 213 9.92 6.57 -11.24
N ILE A 214 10.57 5.51 -10.80
CA ILE A 214 10.27 4.79 -9.57
C ILE A 214 11.30 5.21 -8.52
N TYR A 215 10.84 5.79 -7.42
CA TYR A 215 11.74 6.20 -6.36
C TYR A 215 12.13 5.03 -5.47
N GLU A 216 11.14 4.42 -4.84
CA GLU A 216 11.33 3.27 -3.97
C GLU A 216 10.05 2.47 -3.77
N ILE A 217 10.18 1.25 -3.31
CA ILE A 217 9.09 0.37 -2.90
C ILE A 217 9.29 0.03 -1.44
N TRP A 218 8.22 0.16 -0.66
CA TRP A 218 8.16 -0.30 0.71
C TRP A 218 7.24 -1.51 0.76
N MET A 219 7.69 -2.58 1.38
CA MET A 219 6.96 -3.83 1.39
C MET A 219 7.03 -4.49 2.77
N LYS A 220 5.89 -4.97 3.28
CA LYS A 220 5.86 -5.79 4.49
C LYS A 220 6.63 -7.09 4.33
N ALA A 221 7.19 -7.60 5.44
CA ALA A 221 7.94 -8.85 5.46
C ALA A 221 7.12 -10.09 5.11
N ASP A 222 5.80 -10.04 5.31
CA ASP A 222 4.86 -11.10 4.92
C ASP A 222 4.38 -11.00 3.46
N GLY A 223 4.66 -9.88 2.79
CA GLY A 223 4.24 -9.60 1.42
C GLY A 223 2.78 -9.17 1.26
N SER A 224 2.04 -8.96 2.36
CA SER A 224 0.61 -8.63 2.31
C SER A 224 0.33 -7.18 1.91
N PHE A 225 1.31 -6.29 2.02
CA PHE A 225 1.18 -4.88 1.70
C PHE A 225 2.46 -4.33 1.06
N ALA A 226 2.30 -3.47 0.05
CA ALA A 226 3.40 -2.69 -0.51
C ALA A 226 2.94 -1.30 -0.97
N CYS A 227 3.84 -0.30 -0.83
CA CYS A 227 3.71 1.02 -1.43
C CYS A 227 4.76 1.18 -2.51
N ILE A 228 4.38 1.70 -3.68
CA ILE A 228 5.31 2.08 -4.74
C ILE A 228 5.26 3.59 -4.92
N TYR A 229 6.37 4.25 -4.67
CA TYR A 229 6.53 5.69 -4.85
C TYR A 229 7.05 5.97 -6.27
N TYR A 230 6.32 6.78 -7.03
CA TYR A 230 6.64 7.07 -8.42
C TYR A 230 6.43 8.55 -8.76
N ARG A 231 6.97 8.99 -9.90
CA ARG A 231 6.88 10.35 -10.42
C ARG A 231 6.02 10.43 -11.68
N LEU A 232 5.19 11.46 -11.79
CA LEU A 232 4.51 11.84 -13.02
C LEU A 232 5.24 13.04 -13.72
N PRO A 233 4.97 13.26 -15.00
CA PRO A 233 4.16 12.46 -15.89
C PRO A 233 4.86 11.16 -16.29
N MET A 234 4.10 10.08 -16.53
CA MET A 234 4.63 8.86 -17.11
C MET A 234 4.32 8.80 -18.59
N THR A 235 5.33 8.66 -19.41
CA THR A 235 5.19 8.26 -20.82
C THR A 235 4.76 6.79 -20.92
N GLU A 236 4.36 6.33 -22.11
CA GLU A 236 4.02 4.91 -22.29
C GLU A 236 5.18 3.97 -21.92
N GLU A 237 6.43 4.35 -22.21
CA GLU A 237 7.62 3.60 -21.81
C GLU A 237 7.83 3.58 -20.28
N GLU A 238 7.44 4.66 -19.60
CA GLU A 238 7.57 4.76 -18.15
C GLU A 238 6.47 3.97 -17.40
N GLN A 239 5.31 3.68 -18.03
CA GLN A 239 4.33 2.73 -17.52
C GLN A 239 4.90 1.30 -17.43
N ASP A 240 5.82 0.93 -18.34
CA ASP A 240 6.56 -0.32 -18.25
C ASP A 240 7.42 -0.38 -16.98
N SER A 241 7.97 0.75 -16.55
CA SER A 241 8.73 0.82 -15.29
C SER A 241 7.88 0.50 -14.08
N LEU A 242 6.62 0.96 -14.04
CA LEU A 242 5.70 0.64 -12.95
C LEU A 242 5.33 -0.85 -12.95
N PHE A 243 5.09 -1.44 -14.14
CA PHE A 243 4.89 -2.88 -14.26
C PHE A 243 6.11 -3.66 -13.75
N LEU A 244 7.33 -3.24 -14.11
CA LEU A 244 8.58 -3.84 -13.64
C LEU A 244 8.77 -3.69 -12.13
N ALA A 245 8.32 -2.58 -11.52
CA ALA A 245 8.36 -2.34 -10.10
C ALA A 245 7.36 -3.21 -9.29
N ILE A 246 6.18 -3.46 -9.83
CA ILE A 246 5.16 -4.32 -9.21
C ILE A 246 5.60 -5.79 -9.22
N ARG A 247 6.30 -6.21 -10.26
CA ARG A 247 6.71 -7.61 -10.46
C ARG A 247 7.45 -8.22 -9.26
N PRO A 248 8.52 -7.65 -8.68
CA PRO A 248 9.24 -8.24 -7.55
C PRO A 248 8.36 -8.33 -6.28
N VAL A 249 7.44 -7.39 -6.07
CA VAL A 249 6.48 -7.48 -4.96
C VAL A 249 5.59 -8.72 -5.11
N PHE A 250 5.02 -8.92 -6.31
CA PHE A 250 4.24 -10.11 -6.62
C PHE A 250 5.05 -11.40 -6.49
N LEU A 251 6.27 -11.43 -7.02
CA LEU A 251 7.15 -12.62 -6.96
C LEU A 251 7.48 -12.98 -5.51
N PHE A 252 7.73 -11.99 -4.67
CA PHE A 252 7.99 -12.21 -3.25
C PHE A 252 6.78 -12.84 -2.55
N LEU A 253 5.57 -12.30 -2.76
CA LEU A 253 4.35 -12.85 -2.20
C LEU A 253 4.08 -14.28 -2.72
N ALA A 254 4.27 -14.52 -4.02
CA ALA A 254 4.10 -15.84 -4.62
C ALA A 254 5.01 -16.88 -3.95
N GLN A 255 6.27 -16.52 -3.69
CA GLN A 255 7.19 -17.38 -2.94
C GLN A 255 6.73 -17.62 -1.50
N LYS A 256 6.23 -16.59 -0.80
CA LYS A 256 5.66 -16.73 0.55
C LYS A 256 4.46 -17.68 0.58
N LYS A 257 3.71 -17.76 -0.52
CA LYS A 257 2.59 -18.68 -0.70
C LYS A 257 3.02 -20.07 -1.23
N GLY A 258 4.31 -20.35 -1.28
CA GLY A 258 4.84 -21.64 -1.74
C GLY A 258 4.78 -21.84 -3.26
N MET A 259 4.60 -20.77 -4.04
CA MET A 259 4.57 -20.84 -5.50
C MET A 259 5.98 -20.74 -6.07
N PHE A 260 6.23 -21.51 -7.12
CA PHE A 260 7.44 -21.42 -7.91
C PHE A 260 7.17 -20.65 -9.21
N VAL A 261 7.96 -19.61 -9.46
CA VAL A 261 7.80 -18.77 -10.65
C VAL A 261 8.85 -19.13 -11.68
N LEU A 262 8.38 -19.50 -12.88
CA LEU A 262 9.23 -19.85 -14.03
C LEU A 262 9.18 -18.75 -15.08
N HIS A 263 10.37 -18.34 -15.56
CA HIS A 263 10.48 -17.54 -16.78
C HIS A 263 10.44 -18.48 -17.99
N SER A 264 9.26 -18.57 -18.63
CA SER A 264 9.03 -19.47 -19.77
C SER A 264 8.08 -18.83 -20.78
N ALA A 265 8.14 -19.26 -22.05
CA ALA A 265 7.02 -19.15 -22.95
C ALA A 265 6.05 -20.28 -22.67
N SER A 266 4.75 -20.05 -22.79
CA SER A 266 3.73 -21.06 -22.56
C SER A 266 2.79 -21.17 -23.75
N LEU A 267 2.39 -22.41 -24.06
CA LEU A 267 1.41 -22.74 -25.08
C LEU A 267 0.33 -23.65 -24.46
N LEU A 268 -0.93 -23.31 -24.67
CA LEU A 268 -2.02 -24.19 -24.31
C LEU A 268 -2.37 -25.05 -25.55
N TYR A 269 -2.21 -26.37 -25.44
CA TYR A 269 -2.55 -27.33 -26.47
C TYR A 269 -3.22 -28.57 -25.88
N LEU A 270 -4.38 -28.96 -26.39
CA LEU A 270 -5.19 -30.07 -25.90
C LEU A 270 -5.40 -30.03 -24.37
N GLU A 271 -5.83 -28.90 -23.86
CA GLU A 271 -6.07 -28.61 -22.43
C GLU A 271 -4.84 -28.80 -21.52
N LYS A 272 -3.65 -28.92 -22.10
CA LYS A 272 -2.38 -29.01 -21.38
C LYS A 272 -1.54 -27.76 -21.64
N ALA A 273 -0.94 -27.23 -20.56
CA ALA A 273 0.03 -26.14 -20.65
C ALA A 273 1.43 -26.72 -20.94
N TRP A 274 2.04 -26.28 -22.04
CA TRP A 274 3.42 -26.62 -22.42
C TRP A 274 4.29 -25.42 -22.09
N LEU A 275 5.33 -25.63 -21.29
CA LEU A 275 6.26 -24.57 -20.86
C LEU A 275 7.61 -24.75 -21.54
N PHE A 276 8.05 -23.71 -22.26
CA PHE A 276 9.35 -23.68 -22.93
C PHE A 276 10.29 -22.77 -22.13
N SER A 277 11.21 -23.36 -21.37
CA SER A 277 12.22 -22.65 -20.59
C SER A 277 13.59 -22.79 -21.24
N GLY A 278 14.43 -21.77 -21.12
CA GLY A 278 15.78 -21.76 -21.64
C GLY A 278 16.46 -20.40 -21.51
N PRO A 279 17.76 -20.28 -21.80
CA PRO A 279 18.48 -19.02 -21.77
C PRO A 279 17.83 -17.91 -22.61
N SER A 280 18.14 -16.64 -22.32
CA SER A 280 17.67 -15.51 -23.13
C SER A 280 18.20 -15.64 -24.56
N GLY A 281 17.39 -15.25 -25.55
CA GLY A 281 17.78 -15.29 -26.97
C GLY A 281 17.56 -16.66 -27.68
N MET A 282 17.06 -17.68 -27.02
CA MET A 282 16.79 -19.00 -27.61
C MET A 282 15.48 -19.08 -28.44
N GLY A 283 14.88 -17.94 -28.82
CA GLY A 283 13.68 -17.94 -29.67
C GLY A 283 12.38 -18.43 -29.00
N LYS A 284 12.26 -18.31 -27.67
CA LYS A 284 11.06 -18.78 -26.94
C LYS A 284 9.77 -18.05 -27.29
N SER A 285 9.88 -16.84 -27.84
CA SER A 285 8.75 -15.93 -28.11
C SER A 285 8.58 -15.61 -29.61
N THR A 286 9.24 -16.33 -30.51
CA THR A 286 9.11 -16.23 -31.97
C THR A 286 8.05 -17.13 -32.51
#